data_9da141e3289a776d90de18ffb15ca3d9
#
_entry.id   9da141e3289a776d90de18ffb15ca3d9
#
_cell.length_a   1.000
_cell.length_b   1.000
_cell.length_c   1.000
_cell.angle_alpha   90.00
_cell.angle_beta   90.00
_cell.angle_gamma   90.00
#
_symmetry.space_group_name_H-M   'P 1'
#
loop_
_entity.id
_entity.type
_entity.pdbx_description
1 polymer ?
#
loop_
_entity_poly.entity_id
_entity_poly.type
_entity_poly.pdbx_seq_one_letter_code
_entity_poly.pdbx_strand_id
1 'polypeptide(L)'
;MDNEYKNYKADRVLKLLFRALKGESLSVAALADESNVSTRSITRDINDLKAFLADYRDILGNAELKYSASDHCYTLEMDNLFSNKELFAIAKVLIGSRAFSHEELLTIIGKLKTHTSYSDKKRLEQLIAKEMFNYEEVGSDCDSVIDNVWKLSNYIQEQRAITISYYKMNRDRVKHRIIPVSIMFSEYYFYLIAYKCEDTLSDTPTYFRIDRICDMTVHREKLELPKNVEFDEGLLRKRSQFMWPGPLRKIRFEFTGPSLQAILDRLPTARVIDRYDNKYLIEAEVYGNGIKMFLLSQGSWVKVIAPDEFVKEMKYEIEKIRLLY
;
A
#
# COMPACT_ATOMS: atom_id res chain seq x y z
N MET A 1 38.17 7.50 38.49
CA MET A 1 38.79 7.70 37.16
C MET A 1 38.43 6.57 36.15
N ASP A 2 38.60 5.29 36.51
CA ASP A 2 38.30 4.18 35.54
C ASP A 2 36.82 4.04 35.13
N ASN A 3 35.89 4.42 35.99
CA ASN A 3 34.44 4.23 35.73
C ASN A 3 33.87 5.38 34.84
N GLU A 4 34.41 6.59 34.95
CA GLU A 4 34.06 7.70 34.07
C GLU A 4 34.61 7.49 32.65
N TYR A 5 35.83 7.02 32.50
CA TYR A 5 36.43 6.72 31.19
C TYR A 5 35.70 5.60 30.45
N LYS A 6 35.19 4.57 31.17
CA LYS A 6 34.36 3.51 30.60
C LYS A 6 32.98 4.02 30.11
N ASN A 7 32.36 4.96 30.84
CA ASN A 7 31.10 5.58 30.41
C ASN A 7 31.29 6.40 29.12
N TYR A 8 32.34 7.21 29.01
CA TYR A 8 32.59 8.00 27.79
C TYR A 8 32.88 7.12 26.55
N LYS A 9 33.52 5.96 26.72
CA LYS A 9 33.75 5.04 25.61
C LYS A 9 32.44 4.37 25.19
N ALA A 10 31.64 3.87 26.12
CA ALA A 10 30.36 3.24 25.84
C ALA A 10 29.41 4.19 25.11
N ASP A 11 29.29 5.43 25.58
CA ASP A 11 28.48 6.47 24.94
C ASP A 11 28.95 6.75 23.50
N ARG A 12 30.27 6.79 23.28
CA ARG A 12 30.82 7.01 21.94
C ARG A 12 30.51 5.86 20.99
N VAL A 13 30.70 4.62 21.42
CA VAL A 13 30.38 3.42 20.62
C VAL A 13 28.88 3.36 20.30
N LEU A 14 27.99 3.65 21.28
CA LEU A 14 26.55 3.72 21.05
C LEU A 14 26.19 4.84 20.06
N LYS A 15 26.81 6.01 20.17
CA LYS A 15 26.60 7.10 19.19
C LYS A 15 27.01 6.66 17.78
N LEU A 16 28.16 5.96 17.64
CA LEU A 16 28.60 5.43 16.35
C LEU A 16 27.59 4.41 15.79
N LEU A 17 27.09 3.51 16.61
CA LEU A 17 26.07 2.55 16.21
C LEU A 17 24.78 3.26 15.75
N PHE A 18 24.26 4.23 16.52
CA PHE A 18 23.05 4.95 16.14
C PHE A 18 23.21 5.79 14.86
N ARG A 19 24.39 6.39 14.64
CA ARG A 19 24.71 7.11 13.40
C ARG A 19 24.77 6.15 12.22
N ALA A 20 25.43 5.00 12.39
CA ALA A 20 25.47 3.95 11.38
C ALA A 20 24.07 3.41 11.02
N LEU A 21 23.22 3.14 12.03
CA LEU A 21 21.83 2.71 11.85
C LEU A 21 20.96 3.77 11.13
N LYS A 22 21.29 5.05 11.27
CA LYS A 22 20.65 6.14 10.51
C LYS A 22 21.21 6.28 9.08
N GLY A 23 22.10 5.38 8.66
CA GLY A 23 22.72 5.43 7.34
C GLY A 23 23.82 6.47 7.18
N GLU A 24 24.34 7.05 8.29
CA GLU A 24 25.46 7.98 8.22
C GLU A 24 26.76 7.22 7.94
N SER A 25 27.61 7.81 7.07
CA SER A 25 28.95 7.31 6.85
C SER A 25 29.88 7.73 7.98
N LEU A 26 30.63 6.78 8.52
CA LEU A 26 31.52 7.00 9.66
C LEU A 26 32.94 7.29 9.19
N SER A 27 33.31 8.55 9.12
CA SER A 27 34.70 8.99 8.84
C SER A 27 35.51 8.99 10.14
N VAL A 28 36.61 8.22 10.17
CA VAL A 28 37.49 8.13 11.34
C VAL A 28 38.08 9.51 11.71
N ALA A 29 38.48 10.30 10.73
CA ALA A 29 39.05 11.62 10.97
C ALA A 29 38.03 12.61 11.56
N ALA A 30 36.85 12.72 10.91
CA ALA A 30 35.77 13.59 11.36
C ALA A 30 35.27 13.23 12.77
N LEU A 31 35.13 11.94 13.05
CA LEU A 31 34.68 11.43 14.35
C LEU A 31 35.72 11.65 15.46
N ALA A 32 37.02 11.58 15.12
CA ALA A 32 38.10 11.87 16.05
C ALA A 32 38.11 13.36 16.48
N ASP A 33 37.93 14.23 15.49
CA ASP A 33 37.83 15.69 15.74
C ASP A 33 36.58 16.03 16.56
N GLU A 34 35.42 15.51 16.17
CA GLU A 34 34.14 15.74 16.88
C GLU A 34 34.18 15.26 18.34
N SER A 35 34.80 14.09 18.58
CA SER A 35 34.85 13.47 19.90
C SER A 35 36.05 13.92 20.72
N ASN A 36 36.90 14.76 20.17
CA ASN A 36 38.17 15.19 20.76
C ASN A 36 39.04 14.02 21.26
N VAL A 37 39.20 13.01 20.42
CA VAL A 37 40.03 11.82 20.69
C VAL A 37 40.92 11.52 19.49
N SER A 38 41.91 10.61 19.69
CA SER A 38 42.77 10.21 18.58
C SER A 38 42.03 9.35 17.55
N THR A 39 42.45 9.40 16.29
CA THR A 39 41.97 8.53 15.22
C THR A 39 42.13 7.03 15.58
N ARG A 40 43.18 6.69 16.35
CA ARG A 40 43.40 5.34 16.87
C ARG A 40 42.30 4.92 17.85
N SER A 41 41.76 5.85 18.63
CA SER A 41 40.63 5.56 19.54
C SER A 41 39.36 5.25 18.77
N ILE A 42 39.01 6.07 17.74
CA ILE A 42 37.84 5.81 16.87
C ILE A 42 37.98 4.50 16.09
N THR A 43 39.20 4.22 15.58
CA THR A 43 39.44 2.92 14.89
C THR A 43 39.21 1.74 15.81
N ARG A 44 39.61 1.87 17.10
CA ARG A 44 39.34 0.82 18.10
C ARG A 44 37.82 0.69 18.36
N ASP A 45 37.11 1.79 18.51
CA ASP A 45 35.66 1.78 18.72
C ASP A 45 34.91 1.16 17.52
N ILE A 46 35.33 1.46 16.30
CA ILE A 46 34.78 0.82 15.09
C ILE A 46 35.08 -0.68 15.07
N ASN A 47 36.26 -1.11 15.47
CA ASN A 47 36.58 -2.52 15.54
C ASN A 47 35.77 -3.26 16.64
N ASP A 48 35.57 -2.62 17.80
CA ASP A 48 34.71 -3.15 18.86
C ASP A 48 33.25 -3.27 18.35
N LEU A 49 32.76 -2.29 17.59
CA LEU A 49 31.45 -2.35 16.97
C LEU A 49 31.35 -3.45 15.90
N LYS A 50 32.38 -3.65 15.08
CA LYS A 50 32.45 -4.77 14.13
C LYS A 50 32.39 -6.13 14.84
N ALA A 51 33.15 -6.30 15.93
CA ALA A 51 33.10 -7.50 16.73
C ALA A 51 31.71 -7.75 17.31
N PHE A 52 31.09 -6.71 17.88
CA PHE A 52 29.73 -6.79 18.41
C PHE A 52 28.73 -7.21 17.34
N LEU A 53 28.75 -6.61 16.14
CA LEU A 53 27.86 -6.98 15.05
C LEU A 53 28.08 -8.43 14.58
N ALA A 54 29.32 -8.92 14.61
CA ALA A 54 29.65 -10.32 14.27
C ALA A 54 29.17 -11.29 15.31
N ASP A 55 29.28 -10.97 16.61
CA ASP A 55 28.93 -11.85 17.73
C ASP A 55 27.40 -11.99 17.91
N TYR A 56 26.62 -10.95 17.50
CA TYR A 56 25.16 -10.93 17.67
C TYR A 56 24.39 -11.09 16.35
N ARG A 57 24.94 -11.85 15.39
CA ARG A 57 24.30 -12.12 14.10
C ARG A 57 22.94 -12.81 14.20
N ASP A 58 22.75 -13.63 15.21
CA ASP A 58 21.49 -14.31 15.51
C ASP A 58 20.34 -13.35 15.82
N ILE A 59 20.66 -12.17 16.38
CA ILE A 59 19.69 -11.11 16.73
C ILE A 59 19.62 -10.03 15.63
N LEU A 60 20.78 -9.64 15.10
CA LEU A 60 20.92 -8.48 14.20
C LEU A 60 20.86 -8.85 12.72
N GLY A 61 20.85 -10.14 12.38
CA GLY A 61 21.07 -10.60 11.00
C GLY A 61 22.50 -10.34 10.53
N ASN A 62 22.74 -10.38 9.22
CA ASN A 62 24.06 -10.08 8.66
C ASN A 62 24.30 -8.56 8.66
N ALA A 63 24.67 -8.03 9.80
CA ALA A 63 25.05 -6.63 9.95
C ALA A 63 26.59 -6.50 9.90
N GLU A 64 27.11 -5.65 9.00
CA GLU A 64 28.55 -5.47 8.82
C GLU A 64 28.89 -4.01 8.54
N LEU A 65 29.97 -3.49 9.19
CA LEU A 65 30.58 -2.22 8.84
C LEU A 65 31.60 -2.41 7.72
N LYS A 66 31.26 -2.01 6.50
CA LYS A 66 32.16 -2.04 5.34
C LYS A 66 32.90 -0.74 5.15
N TYR A 67 34.18 -0.81 4.79
CA TYR A 67 34.99 0.36 4.49
C TYR A 67 34.94 0.68 3.00
N SER A 68 34.57 1.92 2.67
CA SER A 68 34.67 2.47 1.32
C SER A 68 36.01 3.17 1.14
N ALA A 69 36.84 2.64 0.25
CA ALA A 69 38.15 3.27 -0.05
C ALA A 69 38.02 4.57 -0.84
N SER A 70 36.93 4.75 -1.62
CA SER A 70 36.66 5.97 -2.37
C SER A 70 36.25 7.14 -1.46
N ASP A 71 35.48 6.86 -0.41
CA ASP A 71 34.90 7.87 0.46
C ASP A 71 35.65 8.02 1.79
N HIS A 72 36.64 7.14 2.03
CA HIS A 72 37.40 7.08 3.27
C HIS A 72 36.55 6.97 4.55
N CYS A 73 35.44 6.21 4.48
CA CYS A 73 34.49 6.06 5.58
C CYS A 73 33.98 4.60 5.69
N TYR A 74 33.38 4.30 6.85
CA TYR A 74 32.65 3.06 7.06
C TYR A 74 31.15 3.30 6.88
N THR A 75 30.45 2.32 6.27
CA THR A 75 29.00 2.27 6.14
C THR A 75 28.47 0.97 6.71
N LEU A 76 27.33 1.02 7.38
CA LEU A 76 26.66 -0.17 7.91
C LEU A 76 25.81 -0.79 6.79
N GLU A 77 26.05 -2.05 6.49
CA GLU A 77 25.19 -2.89 5.66
C GLU A 77 24.47 -3.90 6.55
N MET A 78 23.17 -4.05 6.35
CA MET A 78 22.32 -5.01 7.09
C MET A 78 21.33 -5.64 6.12
N ASP A 79 21.17 -6.96 6.19
CA ASP A 79 20.22 -7.69 5.34
C ASP A 79 18.75 -7.35 5.67
N ASN A 80 18.48 -6.86 6.88
CA ASN A 80 17.14 -6.52 7.35
C ASN A 80 16.74 -5.08 7.01
N LEU A 81 17.61 -4.28 6.40
CA LEU A 81 17.27 -2.94 5.91
C LEU A 81 16.86 -3.02 4.45
N PHE A 82 15.87 -2.22 4.10
CA PHE A 82 15.49 -2.09 2.69
C PHE A 82 16.69 -1.65 1.84
N SER A 83 16.92 -2.36 0.76
CA SER A 83 17.85 -1.91 -0.25
C SER A 83 17.31 -0.64 -0.93
N ASN A 84 18.21 0.16 -1.49
CA ASN A 84 17.82 1.38 -2.23
C ASN A 84 16.87 1.09 -3.40
N LYS A 85 16.99 -0.10 -4.02
CA LYS A 85 16.11 -0.54 -5.10
C LYS A 85 14.68 -0.75 -4.58
N GLU A 86 14.55 -1.39 -3.43
CA GLU A 86 13.25 -1.65 -2.79
C GLU A 86 12.63 -0.34 -2.31
N LEU A 87 13.39 0.53 -1.65
CA LEU A 87 12.90 1.84 -1.21
C LEU A 87 12.45 2.72 -2.37
N PHE A 88 13.21 2.71 -3.48
CA PHE A 88 12.79 3.42 -4.68
C PHE A 88 11.49 2.85 -5.26
N ALA A 89 11.36 1.53 -5.35
CA ALA A 89 10.14 0.88 -5.83
C ALA A 89 8.94 1.19 -4.93
N ILE A 90 9.11 1.10 -3.59
CA ILE A 90 8.07 1.47 -2.61
C ILE A 90 7.67 2.94 -2.77
N ALA A 91 8.65 3.86 -2.84
CA ALA A 91 8.37 5.27 -3.04
C ALA A 91 7.58 5.55 -4.32
N LYS A 92 7.94 4.89 -5.44
CA LYS A 92 7.21 5.01 -6.72
C LYS A 92 5.77 4.54 -6.61
N VAL A 93 5.51 3.41 -5.92
CA VAL A 93 4.15 2.90 -5.69
C VAL A 93 3.36 3.85 -4.80
N LEU A 94 3.95 4.37 -3.71
CA LEU A 94 3.28 5.29 -2.81
C LEU A 94 2.92 6.61 -3.50
N ILE A 95 3.84 7.22 -4.26
CA ILE A 95 3.58 8.44 -5.04
C ILE A 95 2.51 8.18 -6.10
N GLY A 96 2.63 7.09 -6.86
CA GLY A 96 1.68 6.73 -7.92
C GLY A 96 0.29 6.38 -7.40
N SER A 97 0.15 5.96 -6.15
CA SER A 97 -1.14 5.64 -5.53
C SER A 97 -2.02 6.87 -5.32
N ARG A 98 -1.44 8.05 -5.08
CA ARG A 98 -2.14 9.31 -4.76
C ARG A 98 -3.10 9.20 -3.57
N ALA A 99 -2.96 8.16 -2.75
CA ALA A 99 -3.90 7.78 -1.69
C ALA A 99 -3.71 8.54 -0.38
N PHE A 100 -2.58 9.19 -0.24
CA PHE A 100 -2.19 9.90 0.99
C PHE A 100 -2.23 11.41 0.76
N SER A 101 -2.48 12.19 1.81
CA SER A 101 -2.29 13.63 1.74
C SER A 101 -0.81 13.94 1.46
N HIS A 102 -0.53 15.13 0.93
CA HIS A 102 0.86 15.55 0.66
C HIS A 102 1.72 15.48 1.93
N GLU A 103 1.17 15.86 3.06
CA GLU A 103 1.86 15.84 4.37
C GLU A 103 2.10 14.40 4.85
N GLU A 104 1.09 13.52 4.77
CA GLU A 104 1.23 12.09 5.10
C GLU A 104 2.31 11.44 4.23
N LEU A 105 2.28 11.68 2.92
CA LEU A 105 3.26 11.12 1.98
C LEU A 105 4.67 11.61 2.29
N LEU A 106 4.87 12.91 2.52
CA LEU A 106 6.18 13.47 2.91
C LEU A 106 6.70 12.81 4.18
N THR A 107 5.83 12.61 5.16
CA THR A 107 6.19 11.97 6.43
C THR A 107 6.62 10.51 6.22
N ILE A 108 5.87 9.73 5.43
CA ILE A 108 6.19 8.32 5.13
C ILE A 108 7.51 8.24 4.37
N ILE A 109 7.67 9.00 3.29
CA ILE A 109 8.89 9.02 2.48
C ILE A 109 10.10 9.49 3.32
N GLY A 110 9.90 10.49 4.20
CA GLY A 110 10.91 10.92 5.15
C GLY A 110 11.41 9.82 6.07
N LYS A 111 10.49 9.03 6.65
CA LYS A 111 10.81 7.86 7.49
C LYS A 111 11.51 6.76 6.70
N LEU A 112 11.02 6.43 5.50
CA LEU A 112 11.66 5.45 4.63
C LEU A 112 13.11 5.80 4.32
N LYS A 113 13.38 7.08 4.05
CA LYS A 113 14.74 7.57 3.79
C LYS A 113 15.70 7.43 4.97
N THR A 114 15.21 7.32 6.22
CA THR A 114 16.08 7.10 7.37
C THR A 114 16.70 5.69 7.41
N HIS A 115 16.17 4.77 6.59
CA HIS A 115 16.65 3.39 6.48
C HIS A 115 17.62 3.19 5.30
N THR A 116 18.17 4.26 4.73
CA THR A 116 19.18 4.20 3.65
C THR A 116 20.51 4.81 4.07
N SER A 117 21.58 4.50 3.33
CA SER A 117 22.86 5.20 3.47
C SER A 117 22.73 6.69 3.06
N TYR A 118 23.63 7.55 3.56
CA TYR A 118 23.59 8.98 3.25
C TYR A 118 23.70 9.28 1.75
N SER A 119 24.59 8.58 1.03
CA SER A 119 24.76 8.73 -0.42
C SER A 119 23.48 8.37 -1.19
N ASP A 120 22.84 7.31 -0.76
CA ASP A 120 21.67 6.77 -1.41
C ASP A 120 20.41 7.57 -1.08
N LYS A 121 20.35 8.16 0.11
CA LYS A 121 19.30 9.12 0.49
C LYS A 121 19.23 10.28 -0.50
N LYS A 122 20.38 10.91 -0.79
CA LYS A 122 20.47 12.01 -1.74
C LYS A 122 20.06 11.57 -3.15
N ARG A 123 20.48 10.38 -3.57
CA ARG A 123 20.13 9.81 -4.87
C ARG A 123 18.61 9.54 -4.94
N LEU A 124 18.02 8.92 -3.91
CA LEU A 124 16.58 8.67 -3.85
C LEU A 124 15.80 9.99 -3.92
N GLU A 125 16.20 11.00 -3.18
CA GLU A 125 15.59 12.35 -3.21
C GLU A 125 15.58 12.93 -4.62
N GLN A 126 16.72 12.88 -5.33
CA GLN A 126 16.83 13.38 -6.69
C GLN A 126 15.90 12.62 -7.67
N LEU A 127 15.81 11.29 -7.51
CA LEU A 127 14.99 10.44 -8.39
C LEU A 127 13.49 10.68 -8.25
N ILE A 128 13.01 11.05 -7.06
CA ILE A 128 11.58 11.27 -6.80
C ILE A 128 11.18 12.75 -6.72
N ALA A 129 12.15 13.67 -6.71
CA ALA A 129 11.91 15.10 -6.45
C ALA A 129 10.84 15.72 -7.36
N LYS A 130 10.91 15.46 -8.68
CA LYS A 130 9.95 16.02 -9.65
C LYS A 130 8.54 15.49 -9.44
N GLU A 131 8.41 14.20 -9.09
CA GLU A 131 7.10 13.59 -8.84
C GLU A 131 6.52 14.08 -7.52
N MET A 132 7.34 14.22 -6.49
CA MET A 132 6.92 14.79 -5.22
C MET A 132 6.49 16.25 -5.35
N PHE A 133 7.20 17.05 -6.17
CA PHE A 133 6.83 18.45 -6.43
C PHE A 133 5.49 18.57 -7.15
N ASN A 134 5.19 17.66 -8.10
CA ASN A 134 3.94 17.65 -8.85
C ASN A 134 2.90 16.66 -8.27
N TYR A 135 3.10 16.23 -7.02
CA TYR A 135 2.16 15.31 -6.39
C TYR A 135 0.83 15.98 -6.14
N GLU A 136 -0.22 15.42 -6.69
CA GLU A 136 -1.60 15.80 -6.45
C GLU A 136 -2.33 14.66 -5.75
N GLU A 137 -2.67 14.87 -4.50
CA GLU A 137 -3.48 13.93 -3.72
C GLU A 137 -4.92 13.86 -4.25
N VAL A 138 -5.59 12.75 -4.00
CA VAL A 138 -7.04 12.69 -4.22
C VAL A 138 -7.75 13.39 -3.07
N GLY A 139 -8.82 14.14 -3.39
CA GLY A 139 -9.57 14.86 -2.37
C GLY A 139 -10.10 13.96 -1.28
N SER A 140 -9.89 14.33 -0.03
CA SER A 140 -10.30 13.61 1.18
C SER A 140 -11.24 14.47 2.03
N ASP A 141 -12.23 13.82 2.66
CA ASP A 141 -13.17 14.44 3.61
C ASP A 141 -12.80 14.10 5.08
N CYS A 142 -11.73 13.33 5.31
CA CYS A 142 -11.21 13.02 6.64
C CYS A 142 -9.86 13.71 6.90
N ASP A 143 -9.54 13.88 8.18
CA ASP A 143 -8.29 14.54 8.61
C ASP A 143 -7.04 13.72 8.29
N SER A 144 -7.13 12.39 8.43
CA SER A 144 -6.03 11.45 8.13
C SER A 144 -6.59 10.11 7.65
N VAL A 145 -6.19 9.72 6.45
CA VAL A 145 -6.54 8.41 5.88
C VAL A 145 -5.82 7.30 6.65
N ILE A 146 -4.55 7.51 7.03
CA ILE A 146 -3.74 6.53 7.76
C ILE A 146 -4.38 6.21 9.11
N ASP A 147 -4.79 7.23 9.86
CA ASP A 147 -5.41 7.05 11.17
C ASP A 147 -6.75 6.33 11.06
N ASN A 148 -7.55 6.66 10.05
CA ASN A 148 -8.80 5.98 9.80
C ASN A 148 -8.60 4.51 9.41
N VAL A 149 -7.64 4.21 8.54
CA VAL A 149 -7.26 2.83 8.19
C VAL A 149 -6.85 2.05 9.43
N TRP A 150 -6.02 2.64 10.30
CA TRP A 150 -5.56 2.00 11.53
C TRP A 150 -6.69 1.76 12.53
N LYS A 151 -7.54 2.75 12.80
CA LYS A 151 -8.71 2.61 13.67
C LYS A 151 -9.65 1.52 13.18
N LEU A 152 -9.95 1.53 11.87
CA LEU A 152 -10.83 0.54 11.26
C LEU A 152 -10.25 -0.87 11.32
N SER A 153 -8.93 -1.04 11.13
CA SER A 153 -8.28 -2.34 11.26
C SER A 153 -8.42 -2.94 12.67
N ASN A 154 -8.34 -2.09 13.70
CA ASN A 154 -8.57 -2.52 15.08
C ASN A 154 -10.03 -2.94 15.32
N TYR A 155 -11.01 -2.21 14.79
CA TYR A 155 -12.42 -2.59 14.92
C TYR A 155 -12.75 -3.90 14.17
N ILE A 156 -12.11 -4.14 13.04
CA ILE A 156 -12.20 -5.42 12.30
C ILE A 156 -11.65 -6.56 13.18
N GLN A 157 -10.45 -6.39 13.72
CA GLN A 157 -9.81 -7.40 14.58
C GLN A 157 -10.62 -7.70 15.83
N GLU A 158 -11.22 -6.68 16.44
CA GLU A 158 -12.07 -6.81 17.62
C GLU A 158 -13.50 -7.28 17.30
N GLN A 159 -13.86 -7.42 16.03
CA GLN A 159 -15.22 -7.75 15.54
C GLN A 159 -16.27 -6.78 16.10
N ARG A 160 -15.99 -5.47 16.07
CA ARG A 160 -16.87 -4.43 16.60
C ARG A 160 -17.77 -3.87 15.52
N ALA A 161 -19.06 -3.78 15.85
CA ALA A 161 -19.96 -2.94 15.07
C ALA A 161 -19.64 -1.47 15.31
N ILE A 162 -19.72 -0.67 14.26
CA ILE A 162 -19.47 0.77 14.30
C ILE A 162 -20.57 1.54 13.59
N THR A 163 -20.78 2.78 13.98
CA THR A 163 -21.53 3.75 13.18
C THR A 163 -20.55 4.71 12.54
N ILE A 164 -20.58 4.78 11.22
CA ILE A 164 -19.78 5.75 10.45
C ILE A 164 -20.63 6.93 10.01
N SER A 165 -20.07 8.13 10.06
CA SER A 165 -20.59 9.31 9.35
C SER A 165 -19.87 9.41 8.01
N TYR A 166 -20.61 9.35 6.91
CA TYR A 166 -20.09 9.14 5.57
C TYR A 166 -20.61 10.17 4.58
N TYR A 167 -19.73 10.76 3.76
CA TYR A 167 -20.12 11.62 2.66
C TYR A 167 -20.38 10.83 1.38
N LYS A 168 -21.62 10.88 0.88
CA LYS A 168 -21.97 10.32 -0.43
C LYS A 168 -21.36 11.12 -1.59
N MET A 169 -21.49 10.61 -2.81
CA MET A 169 -21.01 11.31 -4.02
C MET A 169 -21.68 12.67 -4.23
N ASN A 170 -22.94 12.84 -3.83
CA ASN A 170 -23.70 14.07 -3.87
C ASN A 170 -23.44 15.01 -2.68
N ARG A 171 -22.42 14.71 -1.87
CA ARG A 171 -22.03 15.44 -0.65
C ARG A 171 -23.02 15.37 0.51
N ASP A 172 -24.06 14.57 0.43
CA ASP A 172 -24.93 14.32 1.58
C ASP A 172 -24.17 13.55 2.67
N ARG A 173 -24.28 14.03 3.89
CA ARG A 173 -23.73 13.34 5.06
C ARG A 173 -24.77 12.38 5.61
N VAL A 174 -24.43 11.10 5.66
CA VAL A 174 -25.29 10.01 6.15
C VAL A 174 -24.59 9.23 7.26
N LYS A 175 -25.40 8.58 8.11
CA LYS A 175 -24.87 7.66 9.11
C LYS A 175 -25.24 6.23 8.71
N HIS A 176 -24.31 5.32 8.83
CA HIS A 176 -24.53 3.89 8.64
C HIS A 176 -24.00 3.12 9.83
N ARG A 177 -24.82 2.22 10.38
CA ARG A 177 -24.37 1.20 11.31
C ARG A 177 -23.89 0.01 10.50
N ILE A 178 -22.65 -0.43 10.73
CA ILE A 178 -21.97 -1.43 9.90
C ILE A 178 -21.18 -2.42 10.74
N ILE A 179 -20.96 -3.62 10.20
CA ILE A 179 -19.96 -4.58 10.64
C ILE A 179 -18.79 -4.50 9.66
N PRO A 180 -17.65 -3.94 10.02
CA PRO A 180 -16.47 -3.89 9.18
C PRO A 180 -15.83 -5.28 9.09
N VAL A 181 -15.40 -5.69 7.89
CA VAL A 181 -14.82 -7.03 7.67
C VAL A 181 -13.44 -7.01 7.03
N SER A 182 -13.12 -6.02 6.20
CA SER A 182 -11.81 -5.90 5.57
C SER A 182 -11.52 -4.49 5.09
N ILE A 183 -10.24 -4.21 4.85
CA ILE A 183 -9.76 -2.99 4.19
C ILE A 183 -9.01 -3.37 2.93
N MET A 184 -9.40 -2.77 1.81
CA MET A 184 -8.75 -3.00 0.52
C MET A 184 -8.28 -1.68 -0.09
N PHE A 185 -7.09 -1.70 -0.71
CA PHE A 185 -6.64 -0.61 -1.57
C PHE A 185 -6.94 -0.96 -3.04
N SER A 186 -7.57 -0.03 -3.75
CA SER A 186 -7.87 -0.19 -5.18
C SER A 186 -7.85 1.18 -5.88
N GLU A 187 -7.19 1.25 -7.02
CA GLU A 187 -6.95 2.47 -7.80
C GLU A 187 -6.22 3.54 -6.96
N TYR A 188 -6.95 4.49 -6.37
CA TYR A 188 -6.43 5.61 -5.59
C TYR A 188 -6.94 5.66 -4.16
N TYR A 189 -7.78 4.69 -3.74
CA TYR A 189 -8.51 4.78 -2.48
C TYR A 189 -8.38 3.54 -1.63
N PHE A 190 -8.37 3.75 -0.32
CA PHE A 190 -8.66 2.69 0.63
C PHE A 190 -10.17 2.53 0.77
N TYR A 191 -10.63 1.30 0.70
CA TYR A 191 -12.03 0.92 0.86
C TYR A 191 -12.20 0.07 2.10
N LEU A 192 -13.18 0.45 2.92
CA LEU A 192 -13.72 -0.39 3.97
C LEU A 192 -14.80 -1.29 3.37
N ILE A 193 -14.64 -2.57 3.52
CA ILE A 193 -15.64 -3.58 3.17
C ILE A 193 -16.45 -3.84 4.43
N ALA A 194 -17.76 -3.66 4.39
CA ALA A 194 -18.62 -3.80 5.56
C ALA A 194 -20.03 -4.23 5.19
N TYR A 195 -20.68 -4.93 6.09
CA TYR A 195 -22.10 -5.23 6.00
C TYR A 195 -22.91 -4.17 6.75
N LYS A 196 -23.97 -3.66 6.13
CA LYS A 196 -24.89 -2.72 6.78
C LYS A 196 -25.80 -3.46 7.75
N CYS A 197 -25.99 -2.88 8.93
CA CYS A 197 -26.87 -3.37 9.99
C CYS A 197 -27.92 -2.31 10.30
N GLU A 198 -28.82 -2.02 9.35
CA GLU A 198 -29.91 -1.08 9.59
C GLU A 198 -31.05 -1.84 10.27
N ASP A 199 -32.07 -2.28 9.56
CA ASP A 199 -33.17 -3.11 10.12
C ASP A 199 -32.84 -4.61 10.04
N THR A 200 -32.10 -5.01 9.01
CA THR A 200 -31.58 -6.36 8.78
C THR A 200 -30.15 -6.30 8.29
N LEU A 201 -29.37 -7.36 8.51
CA LEU A 201 -28.03 -7.45 7.93
C LEU A 201 -28.16 -7.62 6.41
N SER A 202 -27.41 -6.81 5.65
CA SER A 202 -27.40 -6.95 4.20
C SER A 202 -26.70 -8.25 3.75
N ASP A 203 -27.25 -8.93 2.75
CA ASP A 203 -26.67 -10.18 2.22
C ASP A 203 -25.34 -9.95 1.46
N THR A 204 -25.10 -8.73 1.01
CA THR A 204 -23.89 -8.39 0.24
C THR A 204 -23.14 -7.25 0.93
N PRO A 205 -21.79 -7.28 0.94
CA PRO A 205 -21.00 -6.22 1.51
C PRO A 205 -21.10 -4.94 0.70
N THR A 206 -21.02 -3.82 1.39
CA THR A 206 -20.90 -2.47 0.81
C THR A 206 -19.47 -2.01 0.92
N TYR A 207 -19.01 -1.26 -0.09
CA TYR A 207 -17.65 -0.69 -0.14
C TYR A 207 -17.71 0.80 0.17
N PHE A 208 -17.10 1.21 1.29
CA PHE A 208 -17.02 2.59 1.71
C PHE A 208 -15.62 3.13 1.48
N ARG A 209 -15.47 4.22 0.77
CA ARG A 209 -14.19 4.92 0.66
C ARG A 209 -13.81 5.48 2.03
N ILE A 210 -12.63 5.11 2.54
CA ILE A 210 -12.20 5.50 3.90
C ILE A 210 -11.97 7.01 4.00
N ASP A 211 -11.50 7.64 2.93
CA ASP A 211 -11.30 9.09 2.84
C ASP A 211 -12.60 9.92 2.94
N ARG A 212 -13.77 9.28 2.83
CA ARG A 212 -15.09 9.90 3.01
C ARG A 212 -15.72 9.64 4.36
N ILE A 213 -15.04 8.93 5.25
CA ILE A 213 -15.49 8.67 6.62
C ILE A 213 -14.96 9.80 7.50
N CYS A 214 -15.86 10.69 7.94
CA CYS A 214 -15.50 11.84 8.75
C CYS A 214 -15.63 11.62 10.26
N ASP A 215 -16.34 10.57 10.68
CA ASP A 215 -16.47 10.23 12.10
C ASP A 215 -16.85 8.76 12.29
N MET A 216 -16.43 8.17 13.41
CA MET A 216 -16.66 6.78 13.74
C MET A 216 -17.01 6.63 15.22
N THR A 217 -18.14 5.98 15.48
CA THR A 217 -18.56 5.63 16.84
C THR A 217 -18.58 4.12 17.00
N VAL A 218 -17.79 3.58 17.92
CA VAL A 218 -17.75 2.14 18.20
C VAL A 218 -18.88 1.73 19.15
N HIS A 219 -19.48 0.56 18.88
CA HIS A 219 -20.49 -0.03 19.76
C HIS A 219 -19.87 -1.10 20.66
N ARG A 220 -20.40 -1.23 21.88
CA ARG A 220 -19.92 -2.25 22.84
C ARG A 220 -20.29 -3.66 22.41
N GLU A 221 -21.34 -3.79 21.63
CA GLU A 221 -21.84 -5.08 21.15
C GLU A 221 -20.87 -5.68 20.10
N LYS A 222 -20.53 -6.94 20.29
CA LYS A 222 -19.90 -7.74 19.25
C LYS A 222 -21.02 -8.27 18.35
N LEU A 223 -20.98 -7.95 17.09
CA LEU A 223 -21.88 -8.52 16.10
C LEU A 223 -21.09 -9.52 15.25
N GLU A 224 -21.47 -10.78 15.34
CA GLU A 224 -20.93 -11.82 14.48
C GLU A 224 -21.65 -11.78 13.13
N LEU A 225 -20.90 -12.00 12.07
CA LEU A 225 -21.50 -12.27 10.78
C LEU A 225 -22.26 -13.58 10.84
N PRO A 226 -23.40 -13.71 10.16
CA PRO A 226 -24.12 -14.99 10.06
C PRO A 226 -23.16 -16.08 9.55
N LYS A 227 -23.28 -17.29 10.10
CA LYS A 227 -22.39 -18.43 9.77
C LYS A 227 -22.42 -18.83 8.30
N ASN A 228 -23.44 -18.44 7.56
CA ASN A 228 -23.58 -18.65 6.12
C ASN A 228 -22.91 -17.56 5.26
N VAL A 229 -22.33 -16.52 5.88
CA VAL A 229 -21.61 -15.45 5.19
C VAL A 229 -20.12 -15.77 5.27
N GLU A 230 -19.62 -16.50 4.29
CA GLU A 230 -18.18 -16.67 4.10
C GLU A 230 -17.61 -15.43 3.39
N PHE A 231 -16.78 -14.69 4.10
CA PHE A 231 -16.05 -13.57 3.54
C PHE A 231 -14.60 -13.98 3.23
N ASP A 232 -14.26 -14.07 1.95
CA ASP A 232 -12.89 -14.33 1.47
C ASP A 232 -12.36 -13.07 0.78
N GLU A 233 -11.43 -12.39 1.45
CA GLU A 233 -10.78 -11.16 0.94
C GLU A 233 -10.01 -11.43 -0.36
N GLY A 234 -9.34 -12.58 -0.47
CA GLY A 234 -8.55 -12.94 -1.64
C GLY A 234 -9.44 -13.15 -2.87
N LEU A 235 -10.58 -13.82 -2.70
CA LEU A 235 -11.57 -14.00 -3.77
C LEU A 235 -12.24 -12.67 -4.12
N LEU A 236 -12.59 -11.87 -3.12
CA LEU A 236 -13.18 -10.55 -3.36
C LEU A 236 -12.24 -9.69 -4.20
N ARG A 237 -10.95 -9.63 -3.85
CA ARG A 237 -9.93 -8.87 -4.59
C ARG A 237 -9.80 -9.32 -6.05
N LYS A 238 -9.83 -10.62 -6.31
CA LYS A 238 -9.74 -11.18 -7.67
C LYS A 238 -10.98 -10.91 -8.53
N ARG A 239 -12.15 -10.81 -7.90
CA ARG A 239 -13.45 -10.72 -8.59
C ARG A 239 -14.01 -9.30 -8.67
N SER A 240 -13.56 -8.37 -7.83
CA SER A 240 -14.06 -6.98 -7.81
C SER A 240 -13.32 -6.08 -8.79
N GLN A 241 -14.07 -5.39 -9.65
CA GLN A 241 -13.54 -4.36 -10.54
C GLN A 241 -14.10 -2.99 -10.14
N PHE A 242 -13.23 -1.97 -10.08
CA PHE A 242 -13.56 -0.61 -9.69
C PHE A 242 -14.32 -0.48 -8.35
N MET A 243 -14.18 -1.50 -7.47
CA MET A 243 -14.85 -1.55 -6.15
C MET A 243 -16.36 -1.25 -6.22
N TRP A 244 -17.02 -1.81 -7.23
CA TRP A 244 -18.46 -1.70 -7.40
C TRP A 244 -19.15 -2.96 -6.88
N PRO A 245 -19.95 -2.85 -5.78
CA PRO A 245 -20.58 -4.01 -5.17
C PRO A 245 -21.66 -4.60 -6.08
N GLY A 246 -22.01 -5.86 -5.84
CA GLY A 246 -23.11 -6.55 -6.53
C GLY A 246 -22.92 -8.07 -6.56
N PRO A 247 -23.87 -8.80 -7.17
CA PRO A 247 -23.84 -10.24 -7.21
C PRO A 247 -22.66 -10.78 -8.02
N LEU A 248 -22.27 -12.02 -7.72
CA LEU A 248 -21.29 -12.75 -8.51
C LEU A 248 -21.89 -13.07 -9.87
N ARG A 249 -21.14 -12.77 -10.92
CA ARG A 249 -21.50 -13.05 -12.31
C ARG A 249 -20.39 -13.83 -13.00
N LYS A 250 -20.78 -14.82 -13.80
CA LYS A 250 -19.89 -15.50 -14.73
C LYS A 250 -20.16 -14.95 -16.13
N ILE A 251 -19.20 -14.28 -16.71
CA ILE A 251 -19.33 -13.61 -18.00
C ILE A 251 -18.46 -14.26 -19.06
N ARG A 252 -18.87 -14.16 -20.33
CA ARG A 252 -18.08 -14.52 -21.50
C ARG A 252 -18.05 -13.37 -22.50
N PHE A 253 -16.89 -13.13 -23.07
CA PHE A 253 -16.71 -12.10 -24.09
C PHE A 253 -15.61 -12.48 -25.08
N GLU A 254 -15.77 -12.05 -26.33
CA GLU A 254 -14.72 -12.07 -27.36
C GLU A 254 -13.81 -10.86 -27.16
N PHE A 255 -12.51 -11.05 -27.36
CA PHE A 255 -11.50 -10.00 -27.34
C PHE A 255 -10.63 -10.05 -28.59
N THR A 256 -10.47 -8.90 -29.25
CA THR A 256 -9.68 -8.72 -30.49
C THR A 256 -8.57 -7.69 -30.35
N GLY A 257 -8.37 -7.13 -29.15
CA GLY A 257 -7.40 -6.06 -28.90
C GLY A 257 -5.94 -6.53 -28.95
N PRO A 258 -4.99 -5.59 -28.90
CA PRO A 258 -3.57 -5.86 -29.16
C PRO A 258 -2.88 -6.63 -28.01
N SER A 259 -3.40 -6.59 -26.79
CA SER A 259 -2.77 -7.21 -25.62
C SER A 259 -3.75 -8.04 -24.81
N LEU A 260 -3.74 -9.35 -25.06
CA LEU A 260 -4.46 -10.32 -24.24
C LEU A 260 -3.99 -10.28 -22.78
N GLN A 261 -2.67 -10.14 -22.58
CA GLN A 261 -2.08 -10.12 -21.23
C GLN A 261 -2.67 -8.99 -20.38
N ALA A 262 -2.88 -7.80 -20.94
CA ALA A 262 -3.49 -6.69 -20.21
C ALA A 262 -4.92 -7.00 -19.70
N ILE A 263 -5.69 -7.77 -20.44
CA ILE A 263 -7.01 -8.25 -20.02
C ILE A 263 -6.89 -9.27 -18.88
N LEU A 264 -5.98 -10.24 -19.01
CA LEU A 264 -5.78 -11.28 -17.99
C LEU A 264 -5.20 -10.70 -16.69
N ASP A 265 -4.28 -9.74 -16.78
CA ASP A 265 -3.73 -9.04 -15.61
C ASP A 265 -4.81 -8.24 -14.87
N ARG A 266 -5.72 -7.61 -15.61
CA ARG A 266 -6.83 -6.83 -15.03
C ARG A 266 -7.93 -7.71 -14.44
N LEU A 267 -8.15 -8.89 -15.01
CA LEU A 267 -9.18 -9.85 -14.60
C LEU A 267 -8.52 -11.17 -14.13
N PRO A 268 -8.07 -11.26 -12.87
CA PRO A 268 -7.33 -12.45 -12.39
C PRO A 268 -8.11 -13.77 -12.45
N THR A 269 -9.44 -13.71 -12.57
CA THR A 269 -10.31 -14.89 -12.74
C THR A 269 -10.52 -15.25 -14.21
N ALA A 270 -10.02 -14.45 -15.14
CA ALA A 270 -10.21 -14.65 -16.57
C ALA A 270 -9.46 -15.88 -17.09
N ARG A 271 -10.09 -16.63 -17.96
CA ARG A 271 -9.51 -17.77 -18.67
C ARG A 271 -9.86 -17.68 -20.15
N VAL A 272 -8.89 -17.92 -21.00
CA VAL A 272 -9.13 -18.13 -22.44
C VAL A 272 -9.71 -19.53 -22.59
N ILE A 273 -10.97 -19.62 -23.05
CA ILE A 273 -11.66 -20.90 -23.26
C ILE A 273 -11.63 -21.36 -24.70
N ASP A 274 -11.42 -20.42 -25.64
CA ASP A 274 -11.28 -20.73 -27.07
C ASP A 274 -10.53 -19.63 -27.82
N ARG A 275 -10.01 -19.96 -29.02
CA ARG A 275 -9.36 -19.03 -29.94
C ARG A 275 -9.73 -19.36 -31.38
N TYR A 276 -10.36 -18.43 -32.07
CA TYR A 276 -10.76 -18.56 -33.48
C TYR A 276 -10.75 -17.22 -34.20
N ASP A 277 -10.46 -17.20 -35.48
CA ASP A 277 -10.48 -16.00 -36.32
C ASP A 277 -9.77 -14.76 -35.73
N ASN A 278 -8.59 -14.95 -35.13
CA ASN A 278 -7.85 -13.90 -34.40
C ASN A 278 -8.61 -13.31 -33.19
N LYS A 279 -9.61 -13.99 -32.64
CA LYS A 279 -10.35 -13.63 -31.47
C LYS A 279 -10.06 -14.58 -30.31
N TYR A 280 -10.07 -14.06 -29.11
CA TYR A 280 -10.00 -14.86 -27.89
C TYR A 280 -11.39 -14.87 -27.24
N LEU A 281 -11.94 -16.06 -27.00
CA LEU A 281 -13.11 -16.21 -26.16
C LEU A 281 -12.66 -16.35 -24.71
N ILE A 282 -13.05 -15.39 -23.88
CA ILE A 282 -12.62 -15.29 -22.49
C ILE A 282 -13.82 -15.46 -21.56
N GLU A 283 -13.64 -16.27 -20.51
CA GLU A 283 -14.59 -16.44 -19.43
C GLU A 283 -13.99 -15.86 -18.14
N ALA A 284 -14.78 -15.11 -17.37
CA ALA A 284 -14.36 -14.56 -16.09
C ALA A 284 -15.48 -14.57 -15.05
N GLU A 285 -15.13 -14.70 -13.77
CA GLU A 285 -16.03 -14.55 -12.63
C GLU A 285 -15.78 -13.20 -11.97
N VAL A 286 -16.81 -12.37 -11.85
CA VAL A 286 -16.68 -10.98 -11.36
C VAL A 286 -17.86 -10.60 -10.46
N TYR A 287 -17.63 -9.70 -9.51
CA TYR A 287 -18.68 -9.10 -8.69
C TYR A 287 -19.18 -7.78 -9.29
N GLY A 288 -20.47 -7.56 -9.19
CA GLY A 288 -21.10 -6.26 -9.43
C GLY A 288 -21.02 -5.73 -10.87
N ASN A 289 -21.20 -4.42 -11.00
CA ASN A 289 -21.28 -3.73 -12.28
C ASN A 289 -19.96 -3.09 -12.74
N GLY A 290 -18.90 -3.16 -11.92
CA GLY A 290 -17.59 -2.60 -12.29
C GLY A 290 -17.02 -3.18 -13.57
N ILE A 291 -17.29 -4.46 -13.82
CA ILE A 291 -16.88 -5.14 -15.05
C ILE A 291 -17.47 -4.48 -16.30
N LYS A 292 -18.70 -3.96 -16.25
CA LYS A 292 -19.34 -3.27 -17.37
C LYS A 292 -18.53 -2.03 -17.77
N MET A 293 -18.09 -1.24 -16.79
CA MET A 293 -17.26 -0.06 -17.03
C MET A 293 -15.92 -0.45 -17.65
N PHE A 294 -15.30 -1.51 -17.14
CA PHE A 294 -14.04 -2.01 -17.70
C PHE A 294 -14.20 -2.48 -19.15
N LEU A 295 -15.22 -3.27 -19.47
CA LEU A 295 -15.42 -3.76 -20.83
C LEU A 295 -15.77 -2.62 -21.81
N LEU A 296 -16.55 -1.64 -21.39
CA LEU A 296 -16.84 -0.44 -22.19
C LEU A 296 -15.58 0.38 -22.48
N SER A 297 -14.63 0.46 -21.55
CA SER A 297 -13.36 1.17 -21.75
C SER A 297 -12.47 0.52 -22.82
N GLN A 298 -12.72 -0.76 -23.18
CA GLN A 298 -12.00 -1.45 -24.24
C GLN A 298 -12.52 -1.12 -25.65
N GLY A 299 -13.59 -0.34 -25.74
CA GLY A 299 -14.16 0.08 -27.02
C GLY A 299 -14.62 -1.11 -27.87
N SER A 300 -14.28 -1.07 -29.16
CA SER A 300 -14.70 -2.09 -30.13
C SER A 300 -13.91 -3.41 -30.05
N TRP A 301 -12.91 -3.51 -29.20
CA TRP A 301 -12.12 -4.73 -29.02
C TRP A 301 -12.81 -5.82 -28.22
N VAL A 302 -13.91 -5.47 -27.56
CA VAL A 302 -14.66 -6.40 -26.71
C VAL A 302 -16.10 -6.55 -27.22
N LYS A 303 -16.55 -7.81 -27.30
CA LYS A 303 -17.95 -8.14 -27.54
C LYS A 303 -18.40 -9.13 -26.47
N VAL A 304 -19.34 -8.72 -25.63
CA VAL A 304 -19.94 -9.58 -24.60
C VAL A 304 -20.85 -10.61 -25.27
N ILE A 305 -20.69 -11.89 -24.86
CA ILE A 305 -21.41 -13.02 -25.43
C ILE A 305 -22.42 -13.61 -24.44
N ALA A 306 -22.07 -13.65 -23.16
CA ALA A 306 -22.91 -14.22 -22.12
C ALA A 306 -22.67 -13.60 -20.74
N PRO A 307 -23.66 -13.65 -19.83
CA PRO A 307 -25.03 -14.14 -20.02
C PRO A 307 -25.90 -13.14 -20.81
N ASP A 308 -27.03 -13.57 -21.33
CA ASP A 308 -27.93 -12.75 -22.15
C ASP A 308 -28.38 -11.46 -21.45
N GLU A 309 -28.61 -11.51 -20.15
CA GLU A 309 -28.97 -10.35 -19.36
C GLU A 309 -27.84 -9.29 -19.41
N PHE A 310 -26.61 -9.72 -19.24
CA PHE A 310 -25.46 -8.83 -19.28
C PHE A 310 -25.21 -8.27 -20.69
N VAL A 311 -25.45 -9.06 -21.74
CA VAL A 311 -25.44 -8.58 -23.13
C VAL A 311 -26.48 -7.48 -23.34
N LYS A 312 -27.70 -7.63 -22.78
CA LYS A 312 -28.74 -6.60 -22.85
C LYS A 312 -28.32 -5.32 -22.10
N GLU A 313 -27.73 -5.47 -20.91
CA GLU A 313 -27.19 -4.32 -20.14
C GLU A 313 -26.12 -3.55 -20.95
N MET A 314 -25.19 -4.28 -21.59
CA MET A 314 -24.15 -3.67 -22.43
C MET A 314 -24.72 -2.94 -23.64
N LYS A 315 -25.66 -3.55 -24.36
CA LYS A 315 -26.35 -2.91 -25.50
C LYS A 315 -27.07 -1.64 -25.09
N TYR A 316 -27.76 -1.68 -23.95
CA TYR A 316 -28.47 -0.51 -23.43
C TYR A 316 -27.52 0.65 -23.11
N GLU A 317 -26.37 0.36 -22.50
CA GLU A 317 -25.39 1.38 -22.18
C GLU A 317 -24.71 1.96 -23.43
N ILE A 318 -24.38 1.10 -24.41
CA ILE A 318 -23.83 1.53 -25.72
C ILE A 318 -24.83 2.43 -26.46
N GLU A 319 -26.11 2.10 -26.42
CA GLU A 319 -27.14 2.94 -27.04
C GLU A 319 -27.24 4.31 -26.38
N LYS A 320 -27.18 4.39 -25.05
CA LYS A 320 -27.10 5.67 -24.36
C LYS A 320 -25.88 6.48 -24.79
N ILE A 321 -24.70 5.83 -24.90
CA ILE A 321 -23.48 6.50 -25.37
C ILE A 321 -23.70 7.00 -26.80
N ARG A 322 -24.26 6.19 -27.70
CA ARG A 322 -24.55 6.59 -29.09
C ARG A 322 -25.46 7.83 -29.19
N LEU A 323 -26.40 7.97 -28.24
CA LEU A 323 -27.32 9.13 -28.23
C LEU A 323 -26.67 10.42 -27.70
N LEU A 324 -25.45 10.36 -27.15
CA LEU A 324 -24.70 11.54 -26.71
C LEU A 324 -23.92 12.20 -27.86
N TYR A 325 -23.67 11.45 -28.94
CA TYR A 325 -22.95 11.88 -30.14
C TYR A 325 -23.84 11.86 -31.39
#